data_8c7614fdc1b19f2bc76458ad36baa63e
#
_entry.id   8c7614fdc1b19f2bc76458ad36baa63e
#
_cell.length_a   1.000
_cell.length_b   1.000
_cell.length_c   1.000
_cell.angle_alpha   90.00
_cell.angle_beta   90.00
_cell.angle_gamma   90.00
#
_symmetry.space_group_name_H-M   'P 1'
#
loop_
_entity.id
_entity.type
_entity.pdbx_description
1 polymer ?
#
loop_
_entity_poly.entity_id
_entity_poly.type
_entity_poly.pdbx_seq_one_letter_code
_entity_poly.pdbx_strand_id
1 'polypeptide(L)'
;ILLTQSKGTILFNSMGLGYRPMGETLPRMRNGVLVAFEPGKTTTYSLNTAQERGTLFVGPGVDVYTGMIVGQNTRENDIDINVVKGMALTNMRQSFKNIRPPLTPPVEMSIEQALDFIEDDELMEIAPQSLRLRKKLLTHMDRVRQQRKQPHE
;
A
#
# COMPACT_ATOMS: atom_id res chain seq x y z
N ILE A 1 0.75 6.45 15.37
CA ILE A 1 -0.04 5.22 15.68
C ILE A 1 -0.86 5.43 16.94
N LEU A 2 -0.26 5.69 18.12
CA LEU A 2 -1.01 5.86 19.37
C LEU A 2 -2.05 6.98 19.30
N LEU A 3 -1.71 8.14 18.77
CA LEU A 3 -2.63 9.27 18.59
C LEU A 3 -3.79 8.93 17.65
N THR A 4 -3.52 8.17 16.59
CA THR A 4 -4.54 7.74 15.63
C THR A 4 -5.46 6.69 16.22
N GLN A 5 -4.93 5.71 16.92
CA GLN A 5 -5.72 4.66 17.58
C GLN A 5 -6.58 5.19 18.72
N SER A 6 -6.07 6.14 19.48
CA SER A 6 -6.80 6.77 20.57
C SER A 6 -7.74 7.91 20.15
N LYS A 7 -7.85 8.16 18.82
CA LYS A 7 -8.62 9.28 18.26
C LYS A 7 -8.28 10.63 18.91
N GLY A 8 -7.00 10.83 19.23
CA GLY A 8 -6.51 12.06 19.86
C GLY A 8 -6.73 12.20 21.36
N THR A 9 -7.26 11.18 22.04
CA THR A 9 -7.53 11.23 23.48
C THR A 9 -6.33 10.89 24.37
N ILE A 10 -5.21 10.42 23.79
CA ILE A 10 -4.01 10.08 24.54
C ILE A 10 -3.15 11.32 24.82
N LEU A 11 -2.72 11.46 26.06
CA LEU A 11 -1.66 12.40 26.42
C LEU A 11 -0.33 11.66 26.42
N PHE A 12 0.59 12.14 25.58
CA PHE A 12 1.92 11.55 25.43
C PHE A 12 2.98 12.54 25.91
N ASN A 13 3.78 12.13 26.86
CA ASN A 13 4.95 12.86 27.34
C ASN A 13 6.19 12.02 27.17
N SER A 14 7.29 12.61 26.68
CA SER A 14 8.58 11.94 26.53
C SER A 14 9.67 12.72 27.27
N MET A 15 10.61 12.00 27.84
CA MET A 15 11.77 12.55 28.51
C MET A 15 13.02 11.83 28.01
N GLY A 16 14.05 12.59 27.60
CA GLY A 16 15.33 12.04 27.18
C GLY A 16 16.10 11.46 28.36
N LEU A 17 16.41 10.17 28.31
CA LEU A 17 17.18 9.45 29.35
C LEU A 17 18.68 9.28 28.99
N GLY A 18 19.12 9.87 27.87
CA GLY A 18 20.48 9.73 27.34
C GLY A 18 20.59 8.60 26.30
N TYR A 19 21.83 8.36 25.87
CA TYR A 19 22.14 7.33 24.87
C TYR A 19 22.32 5.97 25.53
N ARG A 20 21.68 4.96 24.91
CA ARG A 20 21.81 3.55 25.32
C ARG A 20 22.07 2.70 24.07
N PRO A 21 22.66 1.50 24.20
CA PRO A 21 22.72 0.57 23.09
C PRO A 21 21.32 0.32 22.55
N MET A 22 21.18 0.21 21.22
CA MET A 22 19.93 -0.11 20.58
C MET A 22 19.46 -1.50 21.05
N GLY A 23 18.22 -1.58 21.55
CA GLY A 23 17.62 -2.84 21.94
C GLY A 23 17.23 -3.70 20.71
N GLU A 24 16.43 -4.73 20.95
CA GLU A 24 15.89 -5.57 19.87
C GLU A 24 15.08 -4.76 18.88
N THR A 25 15.11 -5.16 17.62
CA THR A 25 14.31 -4.55 16.55
C THR A 25 12.83 -4.72 16.88
N LEU A 26 12.08 -3.64 16.89
CA LEU A 26 10.65 -3.70 17.12
C LEU A 26 9.96 -4.49 15.99
N PRO A 27 8.97 -5.32 16.34
CA PRO A 27 8.23 -6.05 15.33
C PRO A 27 7.50 -5.09 14.39
N ARG A 28 7.26 -5.54 13.17
CA ARG A 28 6.49 -4.82 12.15
C ARG A 28 5.13 -4.39 12.72
N MET A 29 4.83 -3.09 12.67
CA MET A 29 3.62 -2.53 13.28
C MET A 29 2.50 -2.26 12.27
N ARG A 30 2.71 -2.53 10.99
CA ARG A 30 1.69 -2.38 9.96
C ARG A 30 1.45 -3.68 9.19
N ASN A 31 0.28 -3.76 8.59
CA ASN A 31 -0.04 -4.81 7.62
C ASN A 31 0.76 -4.62 6.33
N GLY A 32 0.77 -5.65 5.48
CA GLY A 32 1.41 -5.62 4.18
C GLY A 32 0.82 -4.57 3.24
N VAL A 33 1.35 -4.49 2.04
CA VAL A 33 0.94 -3.51 1.02
C VAL A 33 0.36 -4.18 -0.22
N LEU A 34 -0.45 -3.40 -0.93
CA LEU A 34 -0.96 -3.73 -2.26
C LEU A 34 -0.01 -3.10 -3.28
N VAL A 35 0.64 -3.93 -4.09
CA VAL A 35 1.66 -3.52 -5.05
C VAL A 35 1.12 -3.64 -6.47
N ALA A 36 1.30 -2.61 -7.29
CA ALA A 36 0.90 -2.65 -8.69
C ALA A 36 1.77 -3.63 -9.48
N PHE A 37 1.14 -4.59 -10.15
CA PHE A 37 1.82 -5.61 -10.95
C PHE A 37 2.20 -5.11 -12.34
N GLU A 38 1.34 -4.29 -12.97
CA GLU A 38 1.50 -3.80 -14.35
C GLU A 38 1.46 -2.27 -14.38
N PRO A 39 2.21 -1.64 -15.33
CA PRO A 39 2.14 -0.20 -15.55
C PRO A 39 0.88 0.17 -16.34
N GLY A 40 0.34 1.36 -16.11
CA GLY A 40 -0.77 1.92 -16.85
C GLY A 40 -1.67 2.80 -16.00
N LYS A 41 -2.89 3.09 -16.49
CA LYS A 41 -3.87 3.88 -15.75
C LYS A 41 -4.80 2.99 -14.94
N THR A 42 -5.00 3.35 -13.69
CA THR A 42 -5.95 2.66 -12.81
C THR A 42 -7.37 2.76 -13.32
N THR A 43 -8.12 1.66 -13.20
CA THR A 43 -9.54 1.62 -13.62
C THR A 43 -10.44 1.45 -12.39
N THR A 44 -11.63 2.03 -12.44
CA THR A 44 -12.63 1.85 -11.37
C THR A 44 -12.96 0.38 -11.14
N TYR A 45 -12.96 -0.42 -12.22
CA TYR A 45 -13.23 -1.85 -12.13
C TYR A 45 -12.20 -2.60 -11.28
N SER A 46 -10.91 -2.40 -11.57
CA SER A 46 -9.84 -3.08 -10.84
C SER A 46 -9.66 -2.54 -9.42
N LEU A 47 -9.86 -1.23 -9.22
CA LEU A 47 -9.83 -0.63 -7.88
C LEU A 47 -10.95 -1.16 -6.98
N ASN A 48 -12.16 -1.40 -7.50
CA ASN A 48 -13.24 -2.04 -6.75
C ASN A 48 -12.86 -3.44 -6.25
N THR A 49 -12.11 -4.20 -7.04
CA THR A 49 -11.60 -5.51 -6.62
C THR A 49 -10.45 -5.36 -5.62
N ALA A 50 -9.61 -4.34 -5.79
CA ALA A 50 -8.50 -4.05 -4.90
C ALA A 50 -8.96 -3.58 -3.51
N GLN A 51 -10.03 -2.77 -3.42
CA GLN A 51 -10.55 -2.29 -2.12
C GLN A 51 -11.13 -3.41 -1.23
N GLU A 52 -11.50 -4.56 -1.80
CA GLU A 52 -11.90 -5.75 -1.02
C GLU A 52 -10.72 -6.34 -0.22
N ARG A 53 -9.48 -6.00 -0.60
CA ARG A 53 -8.24 -6.50 0.01
C ARG A 53 -7.60 -5.50 0.95
N GLY A 54 -8.00 -4.22 0.88
CA GLY A 54 -7.39 -3.21 1.74
C GLY A 54 -7.78 -1.78 1.40
N THR A 55 -7.08 -0.85 2.02
CA THR A 55 -7.29 0.59 1.84
C THR A 55 -6.44 1.11 0.69
N LEU A 56 -7.05 1.85 -0.23
CA LEU A 56 -6.35 2.37 -1.41
C LEU A 56 -5.76 3.76 -1.17
N PHE A 57 -4.61 4.02 -1.79
CA PHE A 57 -3.92 5.31 -1.80
C PHE A 57 -4.05 6.03 -3.14
N VAL A 58 -4.58 5.35 -4.15
CA VAL A 58 -4.74 5.89 -5.50
C VAL A 58 -6.20 5.79 -5.95
N GLY A 59 -6.65 6.83 -6.65
CA GLY A 59 -7.97 6.87 -7.29
C GLY A 59 -7.95 6.34 -8.72
N PRO A 60 -9.11 6.34 -9.41
CA PRO A 60 -9.21 5.96 -10.81
C PRO A 60 -8.54 6.99 -11.74
N GLY A 61 -7.97 6.51 -12.85
CA GLY A 61 -7.30 7.35 -13.85
C GLY A 61 -5.87 7.77 -13.50
N VAL A 62 -5.32 7.32 -12.37
CA VAL A 62 -3.96 7.61 -11.94
C VAL A 62 -2.98 6.70 -12.68
N ASP A 63 -1.87 7.27 -13.16
CA ASP A 63 -0.80 6.49 -13.78
C ASP A 63 0.02 5.78 -12.69
N VAL A 64 0.11 4.46 -12.82
CA VAL A 64 0.87 3.58 -11.93
C VAL A 64 1.92 2.81 -12.72
N TYR A 65 2.94 2.36 -12.03
CA TYR A 65 4.01 1.52 -12.60
C TYR A 65 4.24 0.28 -11.74
N THR A 66 4.89 -0.72 -12.32
CA THR A 66 5.21 -1.98 -11.64
C THR A 66 6.01 -1.72 -10.37
N GLY A 67 5.58 -2.30 -9.25
CA GLY A 67 6.24 -2.11 -7.96
C GLY A 67 5.79 -0.88 -7.17
N MET A 68 4.90 -0.03 -7.73
CA MET A 68 4.28 1.08 -7.01
C MET A 68 3.31 0.55 -5.96
N ILE A 69 3.36 1.09 -4.74
CA ILE A 69 2.42 0.77 -3.67
C ILE A 69 1.15 1.60 -3.90
N VAL A 70 0.04 0.90 -4.05
CA VAL A 70 -1.27 1.51 -4.37
C VAL A 70 -2.27 1.41 -3.23
N GLY A 71 -1.89 0.74 -2.13
CA GLY A 71 -2.74 0.61 -0.95
C GLY A 71 -2.09 -0.20 0.16
N GLN A 72 -2.76 -0.24 1.30
CA GLN A 72 -2.42 -1.08 2.44
C GLN A 72 -3.30 -2.32 2.44
N ASN A 73 -2.69 -3.50 2.57
CA ASN A 73 -3.42 -4.75 2.69
C ASN A 73 -4.08 -4.87 4.08
N THR A 74 -5.17 -5.62 4.18
CA THR A 74 -5.77 -6.01 5.47
C THR A 74 -4.99 -7.12 6.18
N ARG A 75 -4.14 -7.85 5.45
CA ARG A 75 -3.27 -8.92 5.96
C ARG A 75 -1.83 -8.45 6.07
N GLU A 76 -1.03 -9.18 6.83
CA GLU A 76 0.39 -8.85 7.06
C GLU A 76 1.29 -9.00 5.83
N ASN A 77 0.88 -9.82 4.85
CA ASN A 77 1.66 -10.08 3.65
C ASN A 77 1.41 -9.05 2.54
N ASP A 78 2.44 -8.76 1.77
CA ASP A 78 2.34 -7.97 0.55
C ASP A 78 1.67 -8.79 -0.56
N ILE A 79 0.86 -8.12 -1.37
CA ILE A 79 0.16 -8.74 -2.50
C ILE A 79 0.33 -7.89 -3.75
N ASP A 80 0.78 -8.54 -4.83
CA ASP A 80 0.75 -7.93 -6.16
C ASP A 80 -0.66 -7.97 -6.74
N ILE A 81 -1.15 -6.83 -7.19
CA ILE A 81 -2.50 -6.69 -7.76
C ILE A 81 -2.46 -5.97 -9.10
N ASN A 82 -3.36 -6.34 -9.98
CA ASN A 82 -3.54 -5.63 -11.24
C ASN A 82 -4.64 -4.57 -11.10
N VAL A 83 -4.22 -3.30 -11.01
CA VAL A 83 -5.11 -2.13 -10.88
C VAL A 83 -5.40 -1.42 -12.20
N VAL A 84 -4.85 -1.94 -13.30
CA VAL A 84 -4.97 -1.36 -14.65
C VAL A 84 -6.00 -2.09 -15.50
N LYS A 85 -6.33 -3.34 -15.14
CA LYS A 85 -7.23 -4.19 -15.92
C LYS A 85 -8.61 -3.54 -16.10
N GLY A 86 -8.99 -3.33 -17.36
CA GLY A 86 -10.34 -2.92 -17.73
C GLY A 86 -11.36 -4.05 -17.61
N MET A 87 -12.64 -3.71 -17.62
CA MET A 87 -13.71 -4.68 -17.76
C MET A 87 -13.72 -5.23 -19.21
N ALA A 88 -13.59 -6.54 -19.36
CA ALA A 88 -13.78 -7.15 -20.67
C ALA A 88 -15.25 -6.98 -21.10
N LEU A 89 -15.47 -6.33 -22.23
CA LEU A 89 -16.80 -6.24 -22.83
C LEU A 89 -17.13 -7.60 -23.43
N THR A 90 -17.93 -8.40 -22.72
CA THR A 90 -18.54 -9.60 -23.28
C THR A 90 -19.90 -9.25 -23.84
N ASN A 91 -20.21 -9.74 -25.05
CA ASN A 91 -21.50 -9.53 -25.73
C ASN A 91 -22.68 -10.23 -25.01
N MET A 92 -22.45 -10.90 -23.91
CA MET A 92 -23.51 -11.43 -23.05
C MET A 92 -24.14 -10.28 -22.25
N ARG A 93 -25.39 -9.97 -22.54
CA ARG A 93 -26.25 -9.17 -21.67
C ARG A 93 -26.49 -9.96 -20.38
N GLN A 94 -25.55 -9.89 -19.45
CA GLN A 94 -25.81 -10.36 -18.10
C GLN A 94 -26.74 -9.36 -17.43
N SER A 95 -27.98 -9.75 -17.26
CA SER A 95 -29.03 -9.01 -16.53
C SER A 95 -28.75 -8.84 -15.04
N PHE A 96 -27.61 -9.24 -14.57
CA PHE A 96 -27.21 -9.01 -13.18
C PHE A 96 -26.45 -7.69 -13.13
N LYS A 97 -27.13 -6.65 -12.72
CA LYS A 97 -26.51 -5.49 -12.10
C LYS A 97 -25.75 -6.02 -10.88
N ASN A 98 -24.50 -6.40 -11.06
CA ASN A 98 -23.58 -6.50 -9.94
C ASN A 98 -23.49 -5.10 -9.34
N ILE A 99 -24.34 -4.82 -8.35
CA ILE A 99 -24.26 -3.62 -7.53
C ILE A 99 -22.95 -3.77 -6.75
N ARG A 100 -21.85 -3.33 -7.38
CA ARG A 100 -20.57 -3.23 -6.68
C ARG A 100 -20.68 -2.08 -5.70
N PRO A 101 -20.12 -2.24 -4.50
CA PRO A 101 -20.07 -1.13 -3.56
C PRO A 101 -19.38 0.07 -4.23
N PRO A 102 -19.78 1.29 -3.90
CA PRO A 102 -19.10 2.47 -4.41
C PRO A 102 -17.63 2.44 -4.02
N LEU A 103 -16.77 2.95 -4.91
CA LEU A 103 -15.33 3.06 -4.62
C LEU A 103 -15.14 4.04 -3.46
N THR A 104 -14.46 3.59 -2.43
CA THR A 104 -14.07 4.43 -1.29
C THR A 104 -13.03 5.45 -1.77
N PRO A 105 -13.11 6.73 -1.36
CA PRO A 105 -12.07 7.70 -1.67
C PRO A 105 -10.70 7.20 -1.23
N PRO A 106 -9.64 7.44 -2.03
CA PRO A 106 -8.28 7.07 -1.66
C PRO A 106 -7.82 7.85 -0.43
N VAL A 107 -6.98 7.20 0.38
CA VAL A 107 -6.34 7.87 1.51
C VAL A 107 -5.11 8.61 0.99
N GLU A 108 -5.13 9.94 1.11
CA GLU A 108 -3.97 10.77 0.85
C GLU A 108 -3.09 10.82 2.09
N MET A 109 -1.80 10.51 1.92
CA MET A 109 -0.83 10.55 3.01
C MET A 109 -0.05 11.86 2.97
N SER A 110 0.19 12.45 4.14
CA SER A 110 1.22 13.49 4.28
C SER A 110 2.62 12.86 4.21
N ILE A 111 3.66 13.69 4.06
CA ILE A 111 5.05 13.21 4.03
C ILE A 111 5.39 12.50 5.35
N GLU A 112 4.96 13.03 6.48
CA GLU A 112 5.20 12.46 7.81
C GLU A 112 4.52 11.09 7.94
N GLN A 113 3.27 10.99 7.51
CA GLN A 113 2.53 9.72 7.51
C GLN A 113 3.18 8.67 6.61
N ALA A 114 3.68 9.10 5.44
CA ALA A 114 4.38 8.22 4.52
C ALA A 114 5.73 7.74 5.08
N LEU A 115 6.47 8.62 5.79
CA LEU A 115 7.71 8.25 6.49
C LEU A 115 7.47 7.23 7.60
N ASP A 116 6.39 7.39 8.37
CA ASP A 116 6.01 6.42 9.40
C ASP A 116 5.50 5.10 8.81
N PHE A 117 5.01 5.14 7.56
CA PHE A 117 4.42 3.99 6.89
C PHE A 117 5.43 3.09 6.19
N ILE A 118 6.48 3.67 5.55
CA ILE A 118 7.44 2.90 4.75
C ILE A 118 8.28 1.94 5.60
N GLU A 119 8.70 0.85 4.97
CA GLU A 119 9.59 -0.16 5.55
C GLU A 119 10.92 -0.24 4.79
N ASP A 120 11.85 -1.05 5.34
CA ASP A 120 13.23 -1.14 4.84
C ASP A 120 13.35 -1.57 3.37
N ASP A 121 12.37 -2.29 2.85
CA ASP A 121 12.31 -2.74 1.45
C ASP A 121 11.53 -1.78 0.54
N GLU A 122 11.15 -0.60 1.04
CA GLU A 122 10.34 0.39 0.35
C GLU A 122 11.07 1.72 0.19
N LEU A 123 10.59 2.54 -0.72
CA LEU A 123 11.08 3.88 -1.00
C LEU A 123 9.92 4.83 -1.19
N MET A 124 10.14 6.07 -0.78
CA MET A 124 9.22 7.18 -1.01
C MET A 124 9.76 8.07 -2.12
N GLU A 125 8.94 8.38 -3.11
CA GLU A 125 9.22 9.32 -4.19
C GLU A 125 8.41 10.59 -3.97
N ILE A 126 9.11 11.71 -3.83
CA ILE A 126 8.50 13.02 -3.64
C ILE A 126 8.68 13.83 -4.92
N ALA A 127 7.56 14.19 -5.54
CA ALA A 127 7.49 15.11 -6.65
C ALA A 127 6.68 16.35 -6.24
N PRO A 128 6.80 17.48 -6.95
CA PRO A 128 6.12 18.73 -6.55
C PRO A 128 4.60 18.62 -6.37
N GLN A 129 3.97 17.69 -7.09
CA GLN A 129 2.51 17.51 -7.09
C GLN A 129 2.06 16.10 -6.66
N SER A 130 2.98 15.22 -6.29
CA SER A 130 2.62 13.84 -5.93
C SER A 130 3.62 13.19 -5.00
N LEU A 131 3.09 12.44 -4.05
CA LEU A 131 3.85 11.53 -3.20
C LEU A 131 3.52 10.12 -3.62
N ARG A 132 4.53 9.30 -3.88
CA ARG A 132 4.38 7.90 -4.29
C ARG A 132 5.24 7.01 -3.43
N LEU A 133 4.71 5.85 -3.11
CA LEU A 133 5.45 4.81 -2.41
C LEU A 133 5.72 3.66 -3.39
N ARG A 134 6.89 3.02 -3.29
CA ARG A 134 7.22 1.87 -4.12
C ARG A 134 8.13 0.88 -3.42
N LYS A 135 8.15 -0.34 -3.90
CA LYS A 135 9.15 -1.32 -3.48
C LYS A 135 10.53 -0.98 -4.07
N LYS A 136 11.60 -1.29 -3.35
CA LYS A 136 12.99 -1.18 -3.86
C LYS A 136 13.19 -2.05 -5.09
N LEU A 137 12.71 -3.31 -5.01
CA LEU A 137 12.64 -4.23 -6.14
C LEU A 137 11.27 -4.14 -6.79
N LEU A 138 11.22 -3.61 -8.00
CA LEU A 138 9.97 -3.32 -8.68
C LEU A 138 9.25 -4.58 -9.14
N THR A 139 9.98 -5.58 -9.65
CA THR A 139 9.35 -6.79 -10.18
C THR A 139 9.06 -7.81 -9.09
N HIS A 140 7.95 -8.52 -9.21
CA HIS A 140 7.59 -9.61 -8.31
C HIS A 140 8.70 -10.69 -8.25
N MET A 141 9.26 -11.04 -9.43
CA MET A 141 10.28 -12.08 -9.52
C MET A 141 11.55 -11.73 -8.73
N ASP A 142 11.97 -10.46 -8.74
CA ASP A 142 13.16 -10.02 -8.01
C ASP A 142 12.91 -10.05 -6.50
N ARG A 143 11.72 -9.65 -6.04
CA ARG A 143 11.32 -9.75 -4.63
C ARG A 143 11.34 -11.19 -4.14
N VAL A 144 10.74 -12.12 -4.89
CA VAL A 144 10.75 -13.55 -4.55
C VAL A 144 12.18 -14.14 -4.54
N ARG A 145 13.04 -13.73 -5.48
CA ARG A 145 14.45 -14.16 -5.50
C ARG A 145 15.21 -13.65 -4.27
N GLN A 146 14.95 -12.43 -3.84
CA GLN A 146 15.58 -11.86 -2.65
C GLN A 146 15.15 -12.61 -1.39
N GLN A 147 13.84 -12.85 -1.22
CA GLN A 147 13.31 -13.61 -0.08
C GLN A 147 13.92 -15.01 0.04
N ARG A 148 14.13 -15.71 -1.09
CA ARG A 148 14.77 -17.04 -1.11
C ARG A 148 16.26 -17.02 -0.76
N LYS A 149 16.92 -15.86 -0.89
CA LYS A 149 18.36 -15.70 -0.55
C LYS A 149 18.59 -15.31 0.90
N GLN A 150 17.58 -14.83 1.60
CA GLN A 150 17.62 -14.57 3.02
C GLN A 150 17.19 -15.86 3.73
N PRO A 151 18.13 -16.62 4.35
CA PRO A 151 17.73 -17.73 5.20
C PRO A 151 16.93 -17.17 6.36
N HIS A 152 15.84 -17.86 6.71
CA HIS A 152 15.11 -17.59 7.94
C HIS A 152 16.09 -17.79 9.11
N GLU A 153 16.54 -16.71 9.74
CA GLU A 153 17.11 -16.77 11.09
C GLU A 153 16.02 -16.97 12.13
#